data_9195b1462677c5915b3d0d607738c387
#
_entry.id   9195b1462677c5915b3d0d607738c387
#
_cell.length_a   1.000
_cell.length_b   1.000
_cell.length_c   1.000
_cell.angle_alpha   90.00
_cell.angle_beta   90.00
_cell.angle_gamma   90.00
#
_symmetry.space_group_name_H-M   'P 1'
#
loop_
_entity.id
_entity.type
_entity.pdbx_description
1 polymer ?
#
loop_
_entity_poly.entity_id
_entity_poly.type
_entity_poly.pdbx_seq_one_letter_code
_entity_poly.pdbx_strand_id
1 'polypeptide(L)'
;MKNPTFYPRLLPVLAFLVFQGVYAKTESLFLWPGKAPGELPGEVEKERSETKGGILRVSNVSKPSLTVFPAEAENANGMGVLVCPGGGYNILAYEHEGSAICEWLNSLGVTGFLLKYRVPRRKNRLKHEAPLQDAQRAMGMIRKNAVEWKVDPDRLGILGFSAGGNLAVMTLTSFRSRSYPKVDAADELSCRPSFGILIYPAYLVDRKKRDKLFPEIKISEDTPPCFFAHTGDDGVPAEGSVLMYLELEKLGVTGNELHVYPFGGHGYGMRPSDHPVATWPARAGAWMKAMGWLKK
;
A
#
# COMPACT_ATOMS: atom_id res chain seq x y z
N MET A 1 47.04 -65.73 9.93
CA MET A 1 46.66 -64.47 10.59
C MET A 1 46.58 -63.39 9.52
N LYS A 2 45.39 -62.94 9.12
CA LYS A 2 45.18 -61.91 8.07
C LYS A 2 44.88 -60.60 8.78
N ASN A 3 45.65 -59.56 8.53
CA ASN A 3 45.44 -58.19 9.05
C ASN A 3 44.24 -57.55 8.36
N PRO A 4 43.34 -56.85 9.05
CA PRO A 4 42.30 -56.07 8.44
C PRO A 4 42.81 -54.70 8.04
N THR A 5 42.65 -54.35 6.77
CA THR A 5 42.93 -53.05 6.16
C THR A 5 41.86 -52.03 6.57
N PHE A 6 42.26 -50.96 7.26
CA PHE A 6 41.41 -49.85 7.65
C PHE A 6 41.30 -48.87 6.44
N TYR A 7 40.07 -48.65 5.92
CA TYR A 7 39.82 -47.56 4.99
C TYR A 7 39.24 -46.37 5.77
N PRO A 8 39.83 -45.17 5.62
CA PRO A 8 39.23 -43.98 6.22
C PRO A 8 37.97 -43.55 5.46
N ARG A 9 36.84 -43.46 6.17
CA ARG A 9 35.61 -42.86 5.66
C ARG A 9 35.80 -41.34 5.55
N LEU A 10 35.87 -40.80 4.35
CA LEU A 10 35.72 -39.39 4.06
C LEU A 10 34.26 -38.97 4.27
N LEU A 11 33.99 -38.19 5.29
CA LEU A 11 32.73 -37.50 5.48
C LEU A 11 32.65 -36.30 4.52
N PRO A 12 31.59 -36.11 3.74
CA PRO A 12 31.45 -34.91 2.94
C PRO A 12 31.21 -33.71 3.85
N VAL A 13 32.10 -32.73 3.79
CA VAL A 13 31.86 -31.41 4.36
C VAL A 13 30.85 -30.71 3.49
N LEU A 14 29.58 -30.67 3.97
CA LEU A 14 28.52 -29.84 3.37
C LEU A 14 28.90 -28.38 3.68
N ALA A 15 29.46 -27.66 2.72
CA ALA A 15 29.61 -26.21 2.79
C ALA A 15 28.23 -25.58 2.67
N PHE A 16 27.68 -25.10 3.78
CA PHE A 16 26.54 -24.19 3.79
C PHE A 16 27.03 -22.85 3.21
N LEU A 17 26.76 -22.63 1.93
CA LEU A 17 26.79 -21.29 1.33
C LEU A 17 25.67 -20.47 1.95
N VAL A 18 26.03 -19.69 2.97
CA VAL A 18 25.16 -18.60 3.46
C VAL A 18 25.13 -17.55 2.36
N PHE A 19 24.08 -17.58 1.53
CA PHE A 19 23.74 -16.45 0.67
C PHE A 19 23.36 -15.28 1.59
N GLN A 20 24.31 -14.40 1.85
CA GLN A 20 24.03 -13.07 2.35
C GLN A 20 23.36 -12.31 1.19
N GLY A 21 22.03 -12.34 1.14
CA GLY A 21 21.30 -11.47 0.26
C GLY A 21 21.71 -10.03 0.57
N VAL A 22 22.27 -9.35 -0.40
CA VAL A 22 22.48 -7.90 -0.34
C VAL A 22 21.07 -7.29 -0.44
N TYR A 23 20.41 -7.12 0.71
CA TYR A 23 19.17 -6.33 0.77
C TYR A 23 19.50 -4.95 0.22
N ALA A 24 18.85 -4.58 -0.87
CA ALA A 24 18.94 -3.23 -1.41
C ALA A 24 18.57 -2.25 -0.28
N LYS A 25 19.42 -1.25 -0.06
CA LYS A 25 19.31 -0.32 1.06
C LYS A 25 17.96 0.43 0.98
N THR A 26 17.09 0.22 1.96
CA THR A 26 15.86 0.99 2.10
C THR A 26 16.20 2.44 2.37
N GLU A 27 15.76 3.33 1.48
CA GLU A 27 15.92 4.77 1.62
C GLU A 27 14.59 5.38 2.09
N SER A 28 14.66 6.34 3.02
CA SER A 28 13.48 7.06 3.50
C SER A 28 13.64 8.55 3.26
N LEU A 29 12.71 9.15 2.52
CA LEU A 29 12.73 10.57 2.14
C LEU A 29 11.52 11.28 2.74
N PHE A 30 11.75 12.50 3.26
CA PHE A 30 10.63 13.35 3.64
C PHE A 30 9.88 13.85 2.42
N LEU A 31 8.54 13.87 2.49
CA LEU A 31 7.70 14.31 1.37
C LEU A 31 7.81 15.83 1.12
N TRP A 32 8.00 16.61 2.17
CA TRP A 32 7.97 18.06 2.11
C TRP A 32 9.34 18.62 2.43
N PRO A 33 9.86 19.56 1.64
CA PRO A 33 11.17 20.17 1.90
C PRO A 33 11.20 21.03 3.19
N GLY A 34 10.01 21.34 3.69
CA GLY A 34 9.81 22.07 4.92
C GLY A 34 8.58 21.59 5.65
N LYS A 35 7.77 22.52 6.15
CA LYS A 35 6.53 22.21 6.83
C LYS A 35 5.48 21.69 5.84
N ALA A 36 4.81 20.58 6.18
CA ALA A 36 3.73 20.05 5.36
C ALA A 36 2.56 21.06 5.25
N PRO A 37 1.87 21.12 4.09
CA PRO A 37 0.77 22.08 3.89
C PRO A 37 -0.30 21.97 4.98
N GLY A 38 -0.65 23.12 5.54
CA GLY A 38 -1.69 23.23 6.55
C GLY A 38 -1.35 22.65 7.93
N GLU A 39 -0.14 22.18 8.18
CA GLU A 39 0.29 21.72 9.50
C GLU A 39 0.46 22.90 10.45
N LEU A 40 -0.12 22.85 11.66
CA LEU A 40 0.00 23.90 12.65
C LEU A 40 1.07 23.54 13.72
N PRO A 41 1.83 24.51 14.25
CA PRO A 41 2.77 24.25 15.33
C PRO A 41 2.04 23.70 16.56
N GLY A 42 2.55 22.60 17.13
CA GLY A 42 1.98 22.00 18.34
C GLY A 42 0.63 21.29 18.16
N GLU A 43 0.11 21.19 16.93
CA GLU A 43 -1.14 20.45 16.66
C GLU A 43 -1.00 18.95 16.96
N VAL A 44 0.18 18.42 16.79
CA VAL A 44 0.50 16.99 16.97
C VAL A 44 1.68 16.84 17.93
N GLU A 45 1.58 15.91 18.86
CA GLU A 45 2.68 15.54 19.75
C GLU A 45 3.85 14.91 18.97
N LYS A 46 4.95 14.65 19.68
CA LYS A 46 6.11 13.95 19.10
C LYS A 46 5.70 12.56 18.57
N GLU A 47 6.21 12.23 17.39
CA GLU A 47 6.05 10.90 16.75
C GLU A 47 6.46 9.79 17.72
N ARG A 48 5.65 8.74 17.80
CA ARG A 48 5.87 7.55 18.64
C ARG A 48 5.68 6.29 17.80
N SER A 49 6.46 5.27 18.15
CA SER A 49 6.30 3.92 17.64
C SER A 49 6.15 2.97 18.82
N GLU A 50 5.12 2.11 18.79
CA GLU A 50 4.87 1.10 19.82
C GLU A 50 4.39 -0.20 19.18
N THR A 51 4.76 -1.34 19.74
CA THR A 51 4.19 -2.63 19.36
C THR A 51 3.13 -3.01 20.38
N LYS A 52 1.88 -3.15 19.90
CA LYS A 52 0.74 -3.55 20.75
C LYS A 52 -0.09 -4.61 20.03
N GLY A 53 -0.27 -5.75 20.70
CA GLY A 53 -1.00 -6.89 20.10
C GLY A 53 -0.32 -7.42 18.82
N GLY A 54 1.03 -7.44 18.80
CA GLY A 54 1.81 -7.90 17.64
C GLY A 54 1.78 -6.93 16.44
N ILE A 55 1.29 -5.70 16.60
CA ILE A 55 1.20 -4.70 15.54
C ILE A 55 2.11 -3.53 15.89
N LEU A 56 3.10 -3.25 15.02
CA LEU A 56 3.88 -2.02 15.09
C LEU A 56 2.99 -0.83 14.66
N ARG A 57 2.76 0.07 15.59
CA ARG A 57 1.94 1.27 15.41
C ARG A 57 2.80 2.52 15.43
N VAL A 58 2.71 3.32 14.37
CA VAL A 58 3.32 4.65 14.32
C VAL A 58 2.22 5.69 14.50
N SER A 59 2.41 6.62 15.40
CA SER A 59 1.46 7.69 15.73
C SER A 59 2.13 9.06 15.73
N ASN A 60 1.32 10.12 15.72
CA ASN A 60 1.77 11.50 15.79
C ASN A 60 2.75 11.90 14.67
N VAL A 61 2.48 11.42 13.46
CA VAL A 61 3.27 11.76 12.27
C VAL A 61 2.94 13.18 11.82
N SER A 62 3.88 14.10 12.00
CA SER A 62 3.84 15.48 11.47
C SER A 62 4.82 15.70 10.33
N LYS A 63 5.82 14.80 10.20
CA LYS A 63 6.80 14.79 9.12
C LYS A 63 6.62 13.52 8.27
N PRO A 64 5.70 13.55 7.29
CA PRO A 64 5.43 12.38 6.47
C PRO A 64 6.63 12.04 5.58
N SER A 65 6.83 10.75 5.34
CA SER A 65 7.95 10.24 4.54
C SER A 65 7.54 9.09 3.65
N LEU A 66 8.36 8.87 2.63
CA LEU A 66 8.27 7.76 1.70
C LEU A 66 9.49 6.88 1.91
N THR A 67 9.29 5.59 2.18
CA THR A 67 10.37 4.60 2.28
C THR A 67 10.34 3.72 1.05
N VAL A 68 11.47 3.63 0.34
CA VAL A 68 11.61 2.83 -0.88
C VAL A 68 12.05 1.42 -0.51
N PHE A 69 11.33 0.43 -1.00
CA PHE A 69 11.64 -1.00 -0.96
C PHE A 69 11.90 -1.46 -2.39
N PRO A 70 13.11 -1.32 -2.91
CA PRO A 70 13.40 -1.65 -4.29
C PRO A 70 13.26 -3.15 -4.54
N ALA A 71 12.68 -3.53 -5.68
CA ALA A 71 12.71 -4.92 -6.12
C ALA A 71 14.17 -5.31 -6.44
N GLU A 72 14.50 -6.59 -6.19
CA GLU A 72 15.81 -7.12 -6.57
C GLU A 72 16.02 -6.98 -8.09
N ALA A 73 17.22 -6.52 -8.49
CA ALA A 73 17.51 -6.16 -9.88
C ALA A 73 17.23 -7.29 -10.89
N GLU A 74 17.43 -8.55 -10.46
CA GLU A 74 17.22 -9.75 -11.28
C GLU A 74 15.75 -10.02 -11.58
N ASN A 75 14.84 -9.60 -10.69
CA ASN A 75 13.40 -9.83 -10.78
C ASN A 75 12.59 -8.55 -11.08
N ALA A 76 13.22 -7.38 -11.00
CA ALA A 76 12.55 -6.10 -11.17
C ALA A 76 11.84 -6.00 -12.53
N ASN A 77 10.53 -5.73 -12.50
CA ASN A 77 9.70 -5.61 -13.70
C ASN A 77 9.34 -4.16 -14.05
N GLY A 78 9.89 -3.19 -13.35
CA GLY A 78 9.64 -1.76 -13.55
C GLY A 78 8.34 -1.25 -12.95
N MET A 79 7.53 -2.08 -12.32
CA MET A 79 6.29 -1.64 -11.67
C MET A 79 6.57 -1.08 -10.27
N GLY A 80 5.83 -0.03 -9.89
CA GLY A 80 5.86 0.54 -8.55
C GLY A 80 4.49 0.57 -7.89
N VAL A 81 4.42 0.40 -6.58
CA VAL A 81 3.16 0.49 -5.81
C VAL A 81 3.35 1.33 -4.55
N LEU A 82 2.55 2.40 -4.42
CA LEU A 82 2.45 3.19 -3.20
C LEU A 82 1.59 2.44 -2.17
N VAL A 83 2.16 2.10 -1.02
CA VAL A 83 1.50 1.34 0.06
C VAL A 83 1.06 2.28 1.16
N CYS A 84 -0.24 2.27 1.47
CA CYS A 84 -0.90 3.11 2.46
C CYS A 84 -1.44 2.24 3.61
N PRO A 85 -0.74 2.12 4.76
CA PRO A 85 -1.20 1.37 5.91
C PRO A 85 -2.53 1.89 6.48
N GLY A 86 -3.31 1.03 7.13
CA GLY A 86 -4.48 1.44 7.88
C GLY A 86 -4.16 1.99 9.26
N GLY A 87 -5.20 2.15 10.08
CA GLY A 87 -5.07 2.64 11.47
C GLY A 87 -6.07 3.76 11.81
N GLY A 88 -7.20 3.83 11.10
CA GLY A 88 -8.33 4.71 11.40
C GLY A 88 -8.03 6.20 11.25
N TYR A 89 -6.98 6.58 10.57
CA TYR A 89 -6.41 7.93 10.55
C TYR A 89 -5.98 8.44 11.92
N ASN A 90 -5.70 7.55 12.86
CA ASN A 90 -5.17 7.89 14.18
C ASN A 90 -3.73 7.39 14.37
N ILE A 91 -3.43 6.22 13.82
CA ILE A 91 -2.11 5.60 13.78
C ILE A 91 -1.86 4.99 12.39
N LEU A 92 -0.66 4.45 12.16
CA LEU A 92 -0.34 3.61 11.02
C LEU A 92 0.00 2.20 11.52
N ALA A 93 -0.66 1.18 10.97
CA ALA A 93 -0.35 -0.23 11.20
C ALA A 93 0.85 -0.61 10.30
N TYR A 94 2.06 -0.23 10.72
CA TYR A 94 3.20 0.04 9.85
C TYR A 94 3.91 -1.21 9.32
N GLU A 95 3.75 -2.35 10.00
CA GLU A 95 4.39 -3.61 9.61
C GLU A 95 3.48 -4.45 8.71
N HIS A 96 2.43 -5.06 9.25
CA HIS A 96 1.59 -6.06 8.55
C HIS A 96 0.69 -5.47 7.44
N GLU A 97 0.50 -4.15 7.40
CA GLU A 97 -0.17 -3.40 6.34
C GLU A 97 0.78 -2.43 5.62
N GLY A 98 2.07 -2.51 5.91
CA GLY A 98 3.10 -1.63 5.39
C GLY A 98 4.32 -2.37 4.87
N SER A 99 5.38 -2.56 5.70
CA SER A 99 6.64 -3.16 5.23
C SER A 99 6.47 -4.59 4.72
N ALA A 100 5.67 -5.42 5.39
CA ALA A 100 5.39 -6.79 4.91
C ALA A 100 4.70 -6.81 3.53
N ILE A 101 3.91 -5.77 3.21
CA ILE A 101 3.32 -5.61 1.88
C ILE A 101 4.38 -5.24 0.85
N CYS A 102 5.31 -4.36 1.19
CA CYS A 102 6.42 -4.02 0.30
C CYS A 102 7.31 -5.24 0.02
N GLU A 103 7.58 -6.07 1.02
CA GLU A 103 8.32 -7.33 0.87
C GLU A 103 7.56 -8.33 -0.04
N TRP A 104 6.25 -8.45 0.13
CA TRP A 104 5.43 -9.25 -0.79
C TRP A 104 5.48 -8.71 -2.22
N LEU A 105 5.38 -7.41 -2.43
CA LEU A 105 5.51 -6.78 -3.75
C LEU A 105 6.89 -7.07 -4.36
N ASN A 106 7.96 -6.99 -3.55
CA ASN A 106 9.31 -7.33 -4.02
C ASN A 106 9.42 -8.79 -4.50
N SER A 107 8.72 -9.74 -3.83
CA SER A 107 8.68 -11.14 -4.29
C SER A 107 8.02 -11.31 -5.68
N LEU A 108 7.22 -10.31 -6.11
CA LEU A 108 6.63 -10.24 -7.44
C LEU A 108 7.44 -9.39 -8.43
N GLY A 109 8.63 -8.92 -8.05
CA GLY A 109 9.47 -8.04 -8.86
C GLY A 109 8.97 -6.59 -8.91
N VAL A 110 8.14 -6.17 -7.97
CA VAL A 110 7.53 -4.83 -7.88
C VAL A 110 8.23 -4.01 -6.81
N THR A 111 8.61 -2.77 -7.11
CA THR A 111 9.14 -1.84 -6.10
C THR A 111 8.01 -1.34 -5.22
N GLY A 112 8.11 -1.58 -3.90
CA GLY A 112 7.19 -1.07 -2.90
C GLY A 112 7.60 0.33 -2.41
N PHE A 113 6.63 1.23 -2.24
CA PHE A 113 6.84 2.57 -1.69
C PHE A 113 5.95 2.73 -0.46
N LEU A 114 6.51 2.59 0.74
CA LEU A 114 5.75 2.67 1.99
C LEU A 114 5.55 4.13 2.39
N LEU A 115 4.29 4.53 2.45
CA LEU A 115 3.90 5.88 2.84
C LEU A 115 3.66 5.99 4.35
N LYS A 116 4.51 6.75 5.03
CA LYS A 116 4.24 7.22 6.39
C LYS A 116 3.50 8.55 6.30
N TYR A 117 2.19 8.52 6.13
CA TYR A 117 1.36 9.72 6.00
C TYR A 117 0.98 10.31 7.34
N ARG A 118 0.55 11.57 7.35
CA ARG A 118 0.19 12.33 8.56
C ARG A 118 -0.99 11.72 9.31
N VAL A 119 -0.75 11.41 10.58
CA VAL A 119 -1.72 10.97 11.60
C VAL A 119 -1.36 11.60 12.94
N PRO A 120 -2.32 11.79 13.88
CA PRO A 120 -3.76 11.60 13.74
C PRO A 120 -4.38 12.61 12.77
N ARG A 121 -5.64 12.37 12.40
CA ARG A 121 -6.44 13.34 11.63
C ARG A 121 -6.40 14.72 12.28
N ARG A 122 -6.27 15.76 11.46
CA ARG A 122 -6.17 17.14 11.94
C ARG A 122 -7.54 17.66 12.37
N LYS A 123 -7.56 18.49 13.40
CA LYS A 123 -8.79 19.12 13.90
C LYS A 123 -9.42 20.01 12.83
N ASN A 124 -10.76 20.08 12.83
CA ASN A 124 -11.55 20.91 11.92
C ASN A 124 -11.29 20.70 10.42
N ARG A 125 -10.84 19.48 10.04
CA ARG A 125 -10.61 19.08 8.65
C ARG A 125 -11.23 17.71 8.36
N LEU A 126 -11.44 17.42 7.09
CA LEU A 126 -11.79 16.07 6.66
C LEU A 126 -10.67 15.12 7.06
N LYS A 127 -11.04 13.92 7.53
CA LYS A 127 -10.09 12.94 8.09
C LYS A 127 -8.95 12.55 7.12
N HIS A 128 -9.25 12.56 5.82
CA HIS A 128 -8.32 12.20 4.75
C HIS A 128 -7.56 13.40 4.15
N GLU A 129 -7.86 14.65 4.53
CA GLU A 129 -7.34 15.83 3.84
C GLU A 129 -5.80 15.92 3.88
N ALA A 130 -5.19 15.89 5.07
CA ALA A 130 -3.74 15.90 5.18
C ALA A 130 -3.08 14.63 4.60
N PRO A 131 -3.59 13.40 4.89
CA PRO A 131 -3.12 12.19 4.22
C PRO A 131 -3.21 12.21 2.69
N LEU A 132 -4.28 12.79 2.11
CA LEU A 132 -4.43 12.88 0.65
C LEU A 132 -3.35 13.78 0.02
N GLN A 133 -3.03 14.91 0.66
CA GLN A 133 -1.91 15.74 0.24
C GLN A 133 -0.61 14.95 0.20
N ASP A 134 -0.36 14.13 1.24
CA ASP A 134 0.85 13.30 1.35
C ASP A 134 0.88 12.22 0.25
N ALA A 135 -0.25 11.55 -0.02
CA ALA A 135 -0.33 10.52 -1.06
C ALA A 135 -0.17 11.11 -2.47
N GLN A 136 -0.83 12.24 -2.77
CA GLN A 136 -0.67 12.95 -4.04
C GLN A 136 0.78 13.42 -4.25
N ARG A 137 1.43 13.90 -3.17
CA ARG A 137 2.84 14.30 -3.19
C ARG A 137 3.74 13.11 -3.45
N ALA A 138 3.54 12.00 -2.74
CA ALA A 138 4.29 10.76 -2.91
C ALA A 138 4.24 10.24 -4.35
N MET A 139 3.05 10.21 -4.97
CA MET A 139 2.89 9.79 -6.37
C MET A 139 3.72 10.66 -7.33
N GLY A 140 3.73 11.98 -7.13
CA GLY A 140 4.55 12.89 -7.92
C GLY A 140 6.05 12.68 -7.71
N MET A 141 6.48 12.45 -6.45
CA MET A 141 7.88 12.17 -6.12
C MET A 141 8.35 10.84 -6.72
N ILE A 142 7.51 9.79 -6.71
CA ILE A 142 7.84 8.52 -7.34
C ILE A 142 8.07 8.71 -8.83
N ARG A 143 7.21 9.45 -9.52
CA ARG A 143 7.39 9.77 -10.95
C ARG A 143 8.64 10.60 -11.24
N LYS A 144 8.92 11.59 -10.39
CA LYS A 144 10.12 12.42 -10.53
C LYS A 144 11.41 11.61 -10.45
N ASN A 145 11.45 10.61 -9.56
CA ASN A 145 12.63 9.78 -9.31
C ASN A 145 12.55 8.40 -10.00
N ALA A 146 11.64 8.23 -10.97
CA ALA A 146 11.34 6.95 -11.60
C ALA A 146 12.58 6.28 -12.22
N VAL A 147 13.47 7.05 -12.84
CA VAL A 147 14.73 6.57 -13.42
C VAL A 147 15.67 6.03 -12.34
N GLU A 148 15.83 6.78 -11.25
CA GLU A 148 16.70 6.38 -10.12
C GLU A 148 16.21 5.11 -9.45
N TRP A 149 14.88 4.99 -9.25
CA TRP A 149 14.26 3.84 -8.60
C TRP A 149 13.90 2.71 -9.56
N LYS A 150 14.29 2.86 -10.85
CA LYS A 150 14.09 1.85 -11.92
C LYS A 150 12.62 1.41 -12.03
N VAL A 151 11.71 2.38 -11.94
CA VAL A 151 10.28 2.15 -12.14
C VAL A 151 9.76 2.91 -13.36
N ASP A 152 8.77 2.34 -14.00
CA ASP A 152 8.06 2.97 -15.11
C ASP A 152 7.02 3.96 -14.53
N PRO A 153 7.10 5.26 -14.84
CA PRO A 153 6.18 6.26 -14.31
C PRO A 153 4.70 6.03 -14.70
N ASP A 154 4.44 5.24 -15.73
CA ASP A 154 3.08 4.91 -16.19
C ASP A 154 2.54 3.61 -15.57
N ARG A 155 3.37 2.88 -14.82
CA ARG A 155 3.03 1.62 -14.15
C ARG A 155 3.09 1.75 -12.63
N LEU A 156 2.47 2.81 -12.08
CA LEU A 156 2.45 3.10 -10.66
C LEU A 156 1.05 2.86 -10.07
N GLY A 157 0.93 1.83 -9.25
CA GLY A 157 -0.29 1.52 -8.49
C GLY A 157 -0.33 2.18 -7.12
N ILE A 158 -1.49 2.08 -6.48
CA ILE A 158 -1.69 2.41 -5.07
C ILE A 158 -2.38 1.24 -4.36
N LEU A 159 -1.88 0.87 -3.18
CA LEU A 159 -2.44 -0.18 -2.35
C LEU A 159 -2.74 0.38 -0.96
N GLY A 160 -3.95 0.13 -0.44
CA GLY A 160 -4.31 0.65 0.87
C GLY A 160 -5.22 -0.26 1.67
N PHE A 161 -5.07 -0.19 3.00
CA PHE A 161 -5.77 -0.98 4.00
C PHE A 161 -6.67 -0.11 4.86
N SER A 162 -7.91 -0.50 5.11
CA SER A 162 -8.79 0.22 6.06
C SER A 162 -8.85 1.73 5.79
N ALA A 163 -8.39 2.58 6.70
CA ALA A 163 -8.24 4.03 6.48
C ALA A 163 -7.24 4.35 5.35
N GLY A 164 -6.15 3.58 5.20
CA GLY A 164 -5.25 3.66 4.05
C GLY A 164 -5.93 3.23 2.75
N GLY A 165 -6.89 2.31 2.82
CA GLY A 165 -7.78 1.96 1.70
C GLY A 165 -8.68 3.13 1.29
N ASN A 166 -9.25 3.86 2.26
CA ASN A 166 -9.94 5.12 1.99
C ASN A 166 -8.99 6.15 1.36
N LEU A 167 -7.77 6.30 1.88
CA LEU A 167 -6.75 7.18 1.31
C LEU A 167 -6.44 6.82 -0.16
N ALA A 168 -6.31 5.53 -0.45
CA ALA A 168 -6.12 5.05 -1.82
C ALA A 168 -7.33 5.41 -2.71
N VAL A 169 -8.57 5.19 -2.23
CA VAL A 169 -9.79 5.61 -2.93
C VAL A 169 -9.79 7.11 -3.20
N MET A 170 -9.50 7.94 -2.20
CA MET A 170 -9.44 9.40 -2.37
C MET A 170 -8.36 9.82 -3.38
N THR A 171 -7.22 9.12 -3.41
CA THR A 171 -6.16 9.38 -4.40
C THR A 171 -6.59 8.98 -5.81
N LEU A 172 -7.28 7.83 -5.96
CA LEU A 172 -7.82 7.31 -7.23
C LEU A 172 -8.96 8.18 -7.80
N THR A 173 -9.65 8.97 -6.97
CA THR A 173 -10.81 9.76 -7.38
C THR A 173 -10.59 11.27 -7.35
N SER A 174 -9.44 11.74 -6.80
CA SER A 174 -9.11 13.17 -6.67
C SER A 174 -7.79 13.58 -7.33
N PHE A 175 -7.37 12.85 -8.36
CA PHE A 175 -6.06 13.07 -9.02
C PHE A 175 -6.02 14.25 -10.00
N ARG A 176 -7.16 14.76 -10.46
CA ARG A 176 -7.23 15.84 -11.46
C ARG A 176 -6.71 17.17 -10.93
N SER A 177 -6.76 17.36 -9.62
CA SER A 177 -6.18 18.54 -8.95
C SER A 177 -5.52 18.13 -7.63
N ARG A 178 -4.40 18.77 -7.31
CA ARG A 178 -3.76 18.59 -6.01
C ARG A 178 -4.55 19.33 -4.93
N SER A 179 -4.66 18.73 -3.76
CA SER A 179 -5.32 19.32 -2.59
C SER A 179 -4.40 20.29 -1.82
N TYR A 180 -3.31 20.73 -2.45
CA TYR A 180 -2.32 21.66 -1.91
C TYR A 180 -1.66 22.47 -3.03
N PRO A 181 -1.09 23.67 -2.75
CA PRO A 181 -0.31 24.44 -3.71
C PRO A 181 0.96 23.69 -4.14
N LYS A 182 1.34 23.79 -5.42
CA LYS A 182 2.58 23.22 -5.93
C LYS A 182 3.79 23.70 -5.14
N VAL A 183 4.72 22.79 -4.88
CA VAL A 183 5.93 23.02 -4.06
C VAL A 183 7.19 22.98 -4.93
N ASP A 184 7.30 21.99 -5.82
CA ASP A 184 8.46 21.80 -6.71
C ASP A 184 8.09 20.98 -7.96
N ALA A 185 9.09 20.61 -8.76
CA ALA A 185 8.92 19.87 -10.01
C ALA A 185 8.20 18.51 -9.88
N ALA A 186 8.17 17.88 -8.70
CA ALA A 186 7.40 16.66 -8.51
C ALA A 186 5.88 16.91 -8.61
N ASP A 187 5.45 18.14 -8.34
CA ASP A 187 4.04 18.53 -8.39
C ASP A 187 3.58 18.95 -9.79
N GLU A 188 4.49 19.06 -10.75
CA GLU A 188 4.16 19.20 -12.18
C GLU A 188 3.76 17.87 -12.80
N LEU A 189 4.17 16.74 -12.17
CA LEU A 189 3.88 15.39 -12.64
C LEU A 189 2.52 14.90 -12.12
N SER A 190 1.88 14.03 -12.87
CA SER A 190 0.58 13.46 -12.49
C SER A 190 0.64 12.75 -11.13
N CYS A 191 -0.39 12.92 -10.29
CA CYS A 191 -0.57 12.13 -9.08
C CYS A 191 -1.59 10.99 -9.27
N ARG A 192 -2.08 10.72 -10.50
CA ARG A 192 -3.02 9.65 -10.81
C ARG A 192 -2.33 8.29 -10.72
N PRO A 193 -2.81 7.35 -9.88
CA PRO A 193 -2.36 5.96 -9.96
C PRO A 193 -2.80 5.31 -11.27
N SER A 194 -2.10 4.26 -11.71
CA SER A 194 -2.49 3.47 -12.88
C SER A 194 -3.52 2.38 -12.52
N PHE A 195 -3.57 1.98 -11.25
CA PHE A 195 -4.54 1.03 -10.69
C PHE A 195 -4.61 1.15 -9.17
N GLY A 196 -5.65 0.55 -8.55
CA GLY A 196 -5.82 0.46 -7.11
C GLY A 196 -5.95 -0.96 -6.58
N ILE A 197 -5.36 -1.24 -5.40
CA ILE A 197 -5.60 -2.47 -4.63
C ILE A 197 -6.16 -2.04 -3.27
N LEU A 198 -7.42 -2.37 -3.02
CA LEU A 198 -8.22 -1.82 -1.94
C LEU A 198 -8.65 -2.94 -0.98
N ILE A 199 -7.98 -3.02 0.16
CA ILE A 199 -8.18 -4.10 1.12
C ILE A 199 -8.98 -3.56 2.31
N TYR A 200 -10.19 -4.10 2.50
CA TYR A 200 -11.19 -3.64 3.49
C TYR A 200 -11.24 -2.11 3.64
N PRO A 201 -11.38 -1.35 2.54
CA PRO A 201 -11.34 0.10 2.60
C PRO A 201 -12.45 0.64 3.51
N ALA A 202 -12.06 1.45 4.50
CA ALA A 202 -12.99 2.05 5.43
C ALA A 202 -13.57 3.36 4.91
N TYR A 203 -14.63 3.88 5.57
CA TYR A 203 -15.18 5.21 5.30
C TYR A 203 -15.63 5.45 3.85
N LEU A 204 -16.14 4.41 3.19
CA LEU A 204 -16.73 4.56 1.86
C LEU A 204 -18.23 4.81 1.94
N VAL A 205 -18.89 4.27 2.95
CA VAL A 205 -20.34 4.41 3.20
C VAL A 205 -20.61 4.77 4.66
N ASP A 206 -21.78 5.30 4.94
CA ASP A 206 -22.28 5.45 6.32
C ASP A 206 -22.51 4.07 6.94
N ARG A 207 -22.12 3.88 8.21
CA ARG A 207 -22.24 2.58 8.89
C ARG A 207 -23.68 2.11 9.10
N LYS A 208 -24.64 3.03 9.12
CA LYS A 208 -26.07 2.73 9.31
C LYS A 208 -26.81 2.69 7.99
N LYS A 209 -26.47 3.60 7.05
CA LYS A 209 -27.08 3.73 5.73
C LYS A 209 -26.05 3.30 4.67
N ARG A 210 -25.93 2.00 4.45
CA ARG A 210 -24.91 1.39 3.61
C ARG A 210 -25.27 1.36 2.11
N ASP A 211 -26.19 2.20 1.69
CA ASP A 211 -26.84 2.20 0.38
C ASP A 211 -26.16 3.08 -0.67
N LYS A 212 -25.23 3.94 -0.24
CA LYS A 212 -24.52 4.86 -1.15
C LYS A 212 -23.15 5.24 -0.63
N LEU A 213 -22.22 5.51 -1.55
CA LEU A 213 -20.90 6.06 -1.26
C LEU A 213 -21.02 7.47 -0.67
N PHE A 214 -20.03 7.86 0.14
CA PHE A 214 -19.94 9.24 0.60
C PHE A 214 -19.71 10.20 -0.59
N PRO A 215 -20.28 11.43 -0.55
CA PRO A 215 -20.28 12.36 -1.68
C PRO A 215 -18.90 12.90 -2.06
N GLU A 216 -17.92 12.81 -1.16
CA GLU A 216 -16.52 13.16 -1.44
C GLU A 216 -15.82 12.15 -2.36
N ILE A 217 -16.33 10.93 -2.51
CA ILE A 217 -15.81 9.90 -3.42
C ILE A 217 -16.40 10.13 -4.81
N LYS A 218 -15.62 10.76 -5.69
CA LYS A 218 -16.07 11.16 -7.02
C LYS A 218 -15.49 10.24 -8.09
N ILE A 219 -16.13 9.09 -8.27
CA ILE A 219 -15.76 8.13 -9.33
C ILE A 219 -16.11 8.74 -10.70
N SER A 220 -15.25 8.52 -11.69
CA SER A 220 -15.44 8.94 -13.07
C SER A 220 -14.91 7.87 -14.02
N GLU A 221 -15.17 7.99 -15.31
CA GLU A 221 -14.61 7.13 -16.36
C GLU A 221 -13.07 7.09 -16.40
N ASP A 222 -12.40 8.14 -15.88
CA ASP A 222 -10.94 8.19 -15.75
C ASP A 222 -10.43 7.56 -14.46
N THR A 223 -11.30 7.12 -13.54
CA THR A 223 -10.88 6.40 -12.34
C THR A 223 -10.21 5.09 -12.75
N PRO A 224 -8.99 4.80 -12.25
CA PRO A 224 -8.28 3.59 -12.62
C PRO A 224 -9.00 2.30 -12.20
N PRO A 225 -8.72 1.15 -12.87
CA PRO A 225 -9.25 -0.14 -12.46
C PRO A 225 -8.77 -0.53 -11.05
N CYS A 226 -9.63 -1.24 -10.32
CA CYS A 226 -9.41 -1.57 -8.92
C CYS A 226 -9.63 -3.05 -8.62
N PHE A 227 -8.75 -3.59 -7.78
CA PHE A 227 -8.92 -4.86 -7.10
C PHE A 227 -9.42 -4.62 -5.67
N PHE A 228 -10.43 -5.37 -5.24
CA PHE A 228 -11.01 -5.28 -3.90
C PHE A 228 -10.94 -6.62 -3.17
N ALA A 229 -10.57 -6.61 -1.90
CA ALA A 229 -10.74 -7.74 -0.99
C ALA A 229 -11.35 -7.27 0.34
N HIS A 230 -12.46 -7.88 0.74
CA HIS A 230 -13.18 -7.57 1.95
C HIS A 230 -13.73 -8.86 2.59
N THR A 231 -14.15 -8.82 3.86
CA THR A 231 -14.84 -9.93 4.51
C THR A 231 -16.24 -9.51 4.92
N GLY A 232 -17.20 -10.44 4.85
CA GLY A 232 -18.59 -10.19 5.21
C GLY A 232 -18.83 -10.03 6.71
N ASP A 233 -17.91 -10.54 7.54
CA ASP A 233 -17.94 -10.42 9.01
C ASP A 233 -17.14 -9.21 9.54
N ASP A 234 -16.66 -8.32 8.66
CA ASP A 234 -15.94 -7.11 9.04
C ASP A 234 -16.86 -6.08 9.71
N GLY A 235 -16.38 -5.45 10.78
CA GLY A 235 -17.04 -4.30 11.39
C GLY A 235 -17.03 -3.03 10.52
N VAL A 236 -16.22 -2.99 9.45
CA VAL A 236 -16.26 -2.01 8.36
C VAL A 236 -17.18 -2.57 7.27
N PRO A 237 -18.20 -1.80 6.81
CA PRO A 237 -19.16 -2.31 5.84
C PRO A 237 -18.53 -2.69 4.50
N ALA A 238 -18.62 -3.96 4.10
CA ALA A 238 -18.16 -4.45 2.79
C ALA A 238 -18.97 -3.85 1.63
N GLU A 239 -20.17 -3.34 1.91
CA GLU A 239 -21.04 -2.65 0.94
C GLU A 239 -20.31 -1.47 0.28
N GLY A 240 -19.37 -0.81 0.99
CA GLY A 240 -18.56 0.25 0.39
C GLY A 240 -17.71 -0.23 -0.79
N SER A 241 -17.08 -1.40 -0.66
CA SER A 241 -16.32 -2.02 -1.75
C SER A 241 -17.23 -2.45 -2.90
N VAL A 242 -18.39 -3.04 -2.59
CA VAL A 242 -19.38 -3.48 -3.57
C VAL A 242 -19.92 -2.29 -4.38
N LEU A 243 -20.33 -1.22 -3.70
CA LEU A 243 -20.87 -0.03 -4.36
C LEU A 243 -19.82 0.66 -5.24
N MET A 244 -18.57 0.74 -4.78
CA MET A 244 -17.52 1.32 -5.60
C MET A 244 -17.25 0.47 -6.85
N TYR A 245 -17.19 -0.87 -6.71
CA TYR A 245 -17.06 -1.78 -7.84
C TYR A 245 -18.20 -1.58 -8.84
N LEU A 246 -19.45 -1.58 -8.40
CA LEU A 246 -20.63 -1.39 -9.26
C LEU A 246 -20.61 -0.02 -9.98
N GLU A 247 -20.18 1.03 -9.31
CA GLU A 247 -20.10 2.35 -9.94
C GLU A 247 -18.98 2.43 -11.00
N LEU A 248 -17.83 1.77 -10.76
CA LEU A 248 -16.78 1.62 -11.78
C LEU A 248 -17.27 0.86 -13.01
N GLU A 249 -17.96 -0.28 -12.83
CA GLU A 249 -18.55 -1.06 -13.94
C GLU A 249 -19.58 -0.24 -14.72
N LYS A 250 -20.46 0.48 -14.04
CA LYS A 250 -21.48 1.33 -14.64
C LYS A 250 -20.88 2.47 -15.49
N LEU A 251 -19.70 2.97 -15.10
CA LEU A 251 -18.96 4.00 -15.83
C LEU A 251 -18.08 3.42 -16.95
N GLY A 252 -18.10 2.11 -17.17
CA GLY A 252 -17.32 1.45 -18.21
C GLY A 252 -15.83 1.30 -17.89
N VAL A 253 -15.43 1.48 -16.65
CA VAL A 253 -14.06 1.19 -16.22
C VAL A 253 -13.86 -0.32 -16.19
N THR A 254 -13.07 -0.85 -17.11
CA THR A 254 -12.86 -2.30 -17.27
C THR A 254 -11.71 -2.82 -16.43
N GLY A 255 -11.75 -4.11 -16.08
CA GLY A 255 -10.66 -4.80 -15.38
C GLY A 255 -10.73 -4.71 -13.87
N ASN A 256 -11.89 -4.39 -13.31
CA ASN A 256 -12.11 -4.44 -11.87
C ASN A 256 -12.30 -5.88 -11.39
N GLU A 257 -11.84 -6.20 -10.18
CA GLU A 257 -12.04 -7.51 -9.55
C GLU A 257 -12.44 -7.32 -8.09
N LEU A 258 -13.48 -8.03 -7.62
CA LEU A 258 -14.00 -7.92 -6.25
C LEU A 258 -14.11 -9.30 -5.61
N HIS A 259 -13.52 -9.45 -4.42
CA HIS A 259 -13.66 -10.61 -3.54
C HIS A 259 -14.29 -10.21 -2.21
N VAL A 260 -15.42 -10.81 -1.87
CA VAL A 260 -16.03 -10.74 -0.54
C VAL A 260 -15.97 -12.13 0.09
N TYR A 261 -15.07 -12.31 1.04
CA TYR A 261 -14.89 -13.58 1.76
C TYR A 261 -15.88 -13.67 2.92
N PRO A 262 -16.36 -14.87 3.30
CA PRO A 262 -17.33 -15.01 4.38
C PRO A 262 -16.77 -14.62 5.75
N PHE A 263 -15.48 -14.92 6.02
CA PHE A 263 -14.83 -14.76 7.32
C PHE A 263 -13.42 -14.21 7.20
N GLY A 264 -12.95 -13.54 8.28
CA GLY A 264 -11.60 -12.99 8.41
C GLY A 264 -11.55 -11.73 9.27
N GLY A 265 -12.70 -11.10 9.52
CA GLY A 265 -12.81 -9.87 10.30
C GLY A 265 -12.08 -8.69 9.66
N HIS A 266 -11.63 -7.76 10.49
CA HIS A 266 -10.91 -6.55 10.07
C HIS A 266 -9.41 -6.61 10.40
N GLY A 267 -8.59 -5.98 9.56
CA GLY A 267 -7.16 -5.79 9.87
C GLY A 267 -6.32 -7.06 9.69
N TYR A 268 -6.70 -7.98 8.80
CA TYR A 268 -5.92 -9.19 8.53
C TYR A 268 -4.55 -8.88 7.90
N GLY A 269 -4.43 -7.88 7.01
CA GLY A 269 -3.17 -7.51 6.36
C GLY A 269 -2.46 -8.72 5.73
N MET A 270 -1.18 -8.90 6.05
CA MET A 270 -0.38 -10.08 5.66
C MET A 270 -0.26 -11.14 6.76
N ARG A 271 -1.06 -11.04 7.83
CA ARG A 271 -0.98 -12.02 8.93
C ARG A 271 -1.47 -13.39 8.46
N PRO A 272 -0.75 -14.47 8.82
CA PRO A 272 -1.20 -15.83 8.54
C PRO A 272 -2.58 -16.09 9.14
N SER A 273 -3.44 -16.78 8.39
CA SER A 273 -4.79 -17.14 8.81
C SER A 273 -5.26 -18.37 8.04
N ASP A 274 -6.07 -19.22 8.68
CA ASP A 274 -6.74 -20.36 8.05
C ASP A 274 -8.02 -19.95 7.30
N HIS A 275 -8.41 -18.68 7.40
CA HIS A 275 -9.57 -18.18 6.68
C HIS A 275 -9.29 -17.99 5.20
N PRO A 276 -10.27 -18.19 4.30
CA PRO A 276 -10.12 -18.01 2.86
C PRO A 276 -9.56 -16.65 2.44
N VAL A 277 -9.79 -15.61 3.26
CA VAL A 277 -9.27 -14.27 3.00
C VAL A 277 -7.74 -14.20 2.94
N ALA A 278 -7.01 -15.14 3.59
CA ALA A 278 -5.56 -15.22 3.51
C ALA A 278 -5.04 -15.43 2.06
N THR A 279 -5.93 -15.80 1.12
CA THR A 279 -5.60 -15.95 -0.30
C THR A 279 -5.60 -14.62 -1.07
N TRP A 280 -5.99 -13.49 -0.46
CA TRP A 280 -6.09 -12.20 -1.17
C TRP A 280 -4.79 -11.78 -1.86
N PRO A 281 -3.57 -11.99 -1.31
CA PRO A 281 -2.34 -11.59 -2.00
C PRO A 281 -2.11 -12.36 -3.29
N ALA A 282 -2.40 -13.68 -3.29
CA ALA A 282 -2.32 -14.51 -4.48
C ALA A 282 -3.34 -14.07 -5.55
N ARG A 283 -4.57 -13.68 -5.13
CA ARG A 283 -5.60 -13.16 -6.05
C ARG A 283 -5.20 -11.82 -6.63
N ALA A 284 -4.71 -10.88 -5.82
CA ALA A 284 -4.20 -9.60 -6.30
C ALA A 284 -3.01 -9.77 -7.27
N GLY A 285 -2.09 -10.70 -6.98
CA GLY A 285 -1.00 -11.04 -7.90
C GLY A 285 -1.50 -11.61 -9.23
N ALA A 286 -2.49 -12.50 -9.20
CA ALA A 286 -3.11 -13.06 -10.40
C ALA A 286 -3.83 -11.96 -11.22
N TRP A 287 -4.56 -11.07 -10.55
CA TRP A 287 -5.19 -9.91 -11.18
C TRP A 287 -4.18 -8.98 -11.84
N MET A 288 -3.12 -8.59 -11.13
CA MET A 288 -2.05 -7.75 -11.70
C MET A 288 -1.43 -8.41 -12.95
N LYS A 289 -1.27 -9.73 -12.93
CA LYS A 289 -0.76 -10.48 -14.09
C LYS A 289 -1.76 -10.47 -15.25
N ALA A 290 -3.04 -10.71 -15.01
CA ALA A 290 -4.10 -10.70 -16.01
C ALA A 290 -4.25 -9.32 -16.68
N MET A 291 -4.09 -8.25 -15.88
CA MET A 291 -4.10 -6.87 -16.36
C MET A 291 -2.82 -6.46 -17.09
N GLY A 292 -1.81 -7.33 -17.17
CA GLY A 292 -0.54 -7.06 -17.83
C GLY A 292 0.40 -6.14 -17.03
N TRP A 293 0.12 -5.91 -15.75
CA TRP A 293 1.00 -5.12 -14.88
C TRP A 293 2.28 -5.87 -14.50
N LEU A 294 2.19 -7.20 -14.26
CA LEU A 294 3.34 -8.07 -13.97
C LEU A 294 3.91 -8.66 -15.28
N LYS A 295 4.35 -7.81 -16.21
CA LYS A 295 5.11 -8.27 -17.39
C LYS A 295 6.57 -8.47 -16.99
N LYS A 296 7.14 -9.59 -17.47
CA LYS A 296 8.61 -9.76 -17.48
C LYS A 296 9.21 -8.90 -18.57
#